data_17d7956551f3b3554a70e3ffb0c2727a
#
_entry.id   17d7956551f3b3554a70e3ffb0c2727a
#
_cell.length_a   1.000
_cell.length_b   1.000
_cell.length_c   1.000
_cell.angle_alpha   90.00
_cell.angle_beta   90.00
_cell.angle_gamma   90.00
#
_symmetry.space_group_name_H-M   'P 1'
#
loop_
_entity.id
_entity.type
_entity.pdbx_description
1 polymer ?
#
loop_
_entity_poly.entity_id
_entity_poly.type
_entity_poly.pdbx_seq_one_letter_code
_entity_poly.pdbx_strand_id
1 'polypeptide(L)'
;MMRKLKTMILALFTAWGVYAADITPITEAMKSGNTGALSGSMYTEADVSVPGVSQLASAAEAAAILGRFFQGNPPTGFTVVHQADKNGGGFVVGKLQTASREYRVNITYVLKDGRALMQTIRIE
;
A
#
# COMPACT_ATOMS: atom_id res chain seq x y z
N MET A 1 -6.68 -18.70 37.58
CA MET A 1 -5.41 -18.09 37.79
C MET A 1 -4.45 -18.40 36.69
N MET A 2 -4.08 -19.59 36.63
CA MET A 2 -3.10 -20.00 35.63
C MET A 2 -3.55 -19.71 34.22
N ARG A 3 -4.79 -19.88 33.98
CA ARG A 3 -5.34 -19.64 32.65
C ARG A 3 -5.09 -18.24 32.20
N LYS A 4 -5.25 -17.31 33.12
CA LYS A 4 -5.04 -15.91 32.76
C LYS A 4 -3.65 -15.62 32.35
N LEU A 5 -2.73 -16.22 33.04
CA LEU A 5 -1.33 -16.02 32.69
C LEU A 5 -1.03 -16.52 31.31
N LYS A 6 -1.54 -17.66 30.98
CA LYS A 6 -1.30 -18.21 29.66
C LYS A 6 -1.89 -17.33 28.59
N THR A 7 -3.07 -16.83 28.84
CA THR A 7 -3.69 -15.95 27.89
C THR A 7 -2.88 -14.70 27.66
N MET A 8 -2.34 -14.16 28.73
CA MET A 8 -1.51 -12.99 28.60
C MET A 8 -0.26 -13.25 27.77
N ILE A 9 0.34 -14.38 27.99
CA ILE A 9 1.54 -14.72 27.26
C ILE A 9 1.26 -14.79 25.79
N LEU A 10 0.14 -15.38 25.43
CA LEU A 10 -0.24 -15.45 24.03
C LEU A 10 -0.43 -14.07 23.44
N ALA A 11 -1.13 -13.23 24.13
CA ALA A 11 -1.37 -11.89 23.64
C ALA A 11 -0.05 -11.15 23.45
N LEU A 12 0.82 -11.29 24.39
CA LEU A 12 2.12 -10.65 24.30
C LEU A 12 2.89 -11.16 23.10
N PHE A 13 2.87 -12.45 22.91
CA PHE A 13 3.61 -13.05 21.83
C PHE A 13 3.10 -12.56 20.48
N THR A 14 1.80 -12.50 20.31
CA THR A 14 1.27 -12.04 19.05
C THR A 14 1.48 -10.55 18.84
N ALA A 15 1.64 -9.81 19.92
CA ALA A 15 1.72 -8.37 19.80
C ALA A 15 3.08 -7.88 19.34
N TRP A 16 4.12 -8.65 19.53
CA TRP A 16 5.40 -8.09 19.20
C TRP A 16 5.87 -8.51 17.82
N GLY A 17 5.39 -7.88 16.92
CA GLY A 17 6.07 -7.60 15.75
C GLY A 17 6.35 -8.63 14.74
N VAL A 18 5.61 -9.61 14.73
CA VAL A 18 5.73 -10.47 13.59
C VAL A 18 4.84 -10.01 12.46
N TYR A 19 4.15 -8.93 12.68
CA TYR A 19 3.27 -8.43 11.65
C TYR A 19 3.89 -7.23 10.96
N ALA A 20 3.49 -7.03 9.73
CA ALA A 20 3.95 -5.94 8.91
C ALA A 20 3.25 -4.64 9.28
N ALA A 21 3.75 -3.54 8.78
CA ALA A 21 3.14 -2.23 8.96
C ALA A 21 1.69 -2.23 8.48
N ASP A 22 0.90 -1.36 9.07
CA ASP A 22 -0.49 -1.21 8.66
C ASP A 22 -0.54 -0.43 7.34
N ILE A 23 -0.90 -1.12 6.28
CA ILE A 23 -1.05 -0.52 4.96
C ILE A 23 -2.51 -0.41 4.55
N THR A 24 -3.43 -0.52 5.51
CA THR A 24 -4.85 -0.44 5.22
C THR A 24 -5.25 0.83 4.47
N PRO A 25 -4.74 2.01 4.81
CA PRO A 25 -5.08 3.21 4.03
C PRO A 25 -4.72 3.07 2.56
N ILE A 26 -3.59 2.43 2.28
CA ILE A 26 -3.14 2.24 0.90
C ILE A 26 -4.00 1.19 0.20
N THR A 27 -4.24 0.06 0.83
CA THR A 27 -5.01 -1.01 0.19
C THR A 27 -6.46 -0.62 -0.04
N GLU A 28 -7.07 0.09 0.90
CA GLU A 28 -8.44 0.56 0.72
C GLU A 28 -8.53 1.59 -0.40
N ALA A 29 -7.54 2.47 -0.49
CA ALA A 29 -7.51 3.46 -1.56
C ALA A 29 -7.35 2.79 -2.93
N MET A 30 -6.54 1.73 -2.99
CA MET A 30 -6.38 0.98 -4.24
C MET A 30 -7.67 0.29 -4.65
N LYS A 31 -8.38 -0.28 -3.69
CA LYS A 31 -9.65 -0.96 -3.98
C LYS A 31 -10.69 -0.03 -4.58
N SER A 32 -10.72 1.19 -4.11
CA SER A 32 -11.75 2.15 -4.52
C SER A 32 -11.27 3.11 -5.60
N GLY A 33 -9.98 3.11 -5.91
CA GLY A 33 -9.43 4.08 -6.84
C GLY A 33 -9.41 5.49 -6.27
N ASN A 34 -9.32 5.63 -4.96
CA ASN A 34 -9.32 6.92 -4.29
C ASN A 34 -7.95 7.55 -4.35
N THR A 35 -7.71 8.38 -5.37
CA THR A 35 -6.40 8.97 -5.58
C THR A 35 -6.03 10.01 -4.54
N GLY A 36 -7.02 10.66 -3.94
CA GLY A 36 -6.76 11.59 -2.84
C GLY A 36 -6.19 10.86 -1.63
N ALA A 37 -6.75 9.69 -1.31
CA ALA A 37 -6.25 8.89 -0.21
C ALA A 37 -4.87 8.31 -0.53
N LEU A 38 -4.64 7.91 -1.80
CA LEU A 38 -3.33 7.42 -2.20
C LEU A 38 -2.27 8.51 -2.08
N SER A 39 -2.58 9.71 -2.56
CA SER A 39 -1.61 10.81 -2.46
C SER A 39 -1.37 11.21 -1.02
N GLY A 40 -2.36 11.06 -0.16
CA GLY A 40 -2.20 11.30 1.28
C GLY A 40 -1.34 10.26 1.97
N SER A 41 -1.08 9.14 1.31
CA SER A 41 -0.22 8.08 1.82
C SER A 41 1.12 8.03 1.08
N MET A 42 1.53 9.13 0.49
CA MET A 42 2.81 9.21 -0.20
C MET A 42 3.82 9.99 0.61
N TYR A 43 5.08 9.64 0.39
CA TYR A 43 6.19 10.43 0.86
C TYR A 43 6.19 11.75 0.08
N THR A 44 7.13 12.64 0.37
CA THR A 44 7.16 13.96 -0.31
C THR A 44 7.16 13.84 -1.83
N GLU A 45 7.88 12.84 -2.33
CA GLU A 45 7.86 12.50 -3.74
C GLU A 45 7.84 11.00 -3.86
N ALA A 46 7.31 10.50 -4.95
CA ALA A 46 7.25 9.07 -5.19
C ALA A 46 7.49 8.79 -6.66
N ASP A 47 8.15 7.66 -6.92
CA ASP A 47 8.25 7.16 -8.28
C ASP A 47 6.93 6.50 -8.64
N VAL A 48 6.25 7.03 -9.63
CA VAL A 48 4.95 6.53 -10.08
C VAL A 48 5.10 5.97 -11.47
N SER A 49 4.73 4.72 -11.64
CA SER A 49 4.79 4.05 -12.93
C SER A 49 3.48 3.32 -13.18
N VAL A 50 2.83 3.68 -14.27
CA VAL A 50 1.65 2.99 -14.80
C VAL A 50 1.94 2.73 -16.27
N PRO A 51 1.15 1.89 -16.97
CA PRO A 51 1.39 1.69 -18.38
C PRO A 51 1.43 3.01 -19.15
N GLY A 52 2.55 3.28 -19.78
CA GLY A 52 2.73 4.48 -20.60
C GLY A 52 3.28 5.70 -19.87
N VAL A 53 3.37 5.70 -18.54
CA VAL A 53 3.86 6.85 -17.79
C VAL A 53 4.75 6.38 -16.65
N SER A 54 5.91 6.99 -16.54
CA SER A 54 6.82 6.68 -15.43
C SER A 54 7.57 7.96 -15.07
N GLN A 55 7.41 8.43 -13.84
CA GLN A 55 8.09 9.65 -13.41
C GLN A 55 8.15 9.78 -11.90
N LEU A 56 9.09 10.57 -11.45
CA LEU A 56 9.13 11.01 -10.05
C LEU A 56 8.09 12.11 -9.92
N ALA A 57 7.18 11.97 -8.98
CA ALA A 57 6.01 12.84 -8.90
C ALA A 57 5.80 13.35 -7.49
N SER A 58 5.32 14.59 -7.40
CA SER A 58 4.78 15.11 -6.14
C SER A 58 3.45 14.40 -5.87
N ALA A 59 2.91 14.58 -4.68
CA ALA A 59 1.62 13.97 -4.34
C ALA A 59 0.52 14.39 -5.32
N ALA A 60 0.49 15.66 -5.70
CA ALA A 60 -0.53 16.15 -6.62
C ALA A 60 -0.36 15.54 -8.01
N GLU A 61 0.88 15.47 -8.50
CA GLU A 61 1.16 14.86 -9.80
C GLU A 61 0.82 13.37 -9.79
N ALA A 62 1.17 12.70 -8.71
CA ALA A 62 0.88 11.28 -8.56
C ALA A 62 -0.63 11.04 -8.58
N ALA A 63 -1.39 11.87 -7.89
CA ALA A 63 -2.84 11.76 -7.89
C ALA A 63 -3.41 11.91 -9.30
N ALA A 64 -2.83 12.84 -10.07
CA ALA A 64 -3.29 13.05 -11.45
C ALA A 64 -2.97 11.85 -12.34
N ILE A 65 -1.76 11.30 -12.22
CA ILE A 65 -1.34 10.14 -13.02
C ILE A 65 -2.22 8.93 -12.68
N LEU A 66 -2.36 8.64 -11.39
CA LEU A 66 -3.15 7.51 -10.94
C LEU A 66 -4.63 7.71 -11.25
N GLY A 67 -5.11 8.95 -11.15
CA GLY A 67 -6.50 9.26 -11.47
C GLY A 67 -6.83 8.95 -12.92
N ARG A 68 -5.95 9.33 -13.83
CA ARG A 68 -6.17 9.02 -15.25
C ARG A 68 -6.13 7.52 -15.48
N PHE A 69 -5.23 6.82 -14.81
CA PHE A 69 -5.17 5.37 -14.94
C PHE A 69 -6.48 4.73 -14.47
N PHE A 70 -6.97 5.13 -13.29
CA PHE A 70 -8.19 4.55 -12.74
C PHE A 70 -9.43 4.94 -13.52
N GLN A 71 -9.43 6.08 -14.20
CA GLN A 71 -10.54 6.44 -15.08
C GLN A 71 -10.67 5.45 -16.23
N GLY A 72 -9.54 5.04 -16.79
CA GLY A 72 -9.54 4.05 -17.85
C GLY A 72 -9.63 2.61 -17.36
N ASN A 73 -9.36 2.39 -16.08
CA ASN A 73 -9.29 1.07 -15.49
C ASN A 73 -9.91 1.10 -14.09
N PRO A 74 -11.24 1.22 -14.00
CA PRO A 74 -11.88 1.32 -12.68
C PRO A 74 -11.59 0.08 -11.82
N PRO A 75 -11.08 0.26 -10.62
CA PRO A 75 -10.77 -0.87 -9.76
C PRO A 75 -12.02 -1.61 -9.30
N THR A 76 -11.92 -2.92 -9.24
CA THR A 76 -12.97 -3.76 -8.66
C THR A 76 -12.46 -4.50 -7.43
N GLY A 77 -11.15 -4.50 -7.19
CA GLY A 77 -10.58 -5.12 -6.01
C GLY A 77 -9.08 -4.97 -5.97
N PHE A 78 -8.51 -5.23 -4.81
CA PHE A 78 -7.06 -5.25 -4.64
C PHE A 78 -6.71 -6.33 -3.63
N THR A 79 -5.79 -7.21 -4.02
CA THR A 79 -5.38 -8.33 -3.18
C THR A 79 -3.90 -8.22 -2.88
N VAL A 80 -3.53 -8.23 -1.60
CA VAL A 80 -2.12 -8.25 -1.22
C VAL A 80 -1.62 -9.68 -1.36
N VAL A 81 -0.58 -9.85 -2.15
CA VAL A 81 0.04 -11.15 -2.37
C VAL A 81 1.18 -11.35 -1.38
N HIS A 82 1.93 -10.30 -1.13
CA HIS A 82 3.07 -10.39 -0.22
C HIS A 82 3.37 -9.02 0.36
N GLN A 83 3.75 -9.00 1.62
CA GLN A 83 4.14 -7.76 2.30
C GLN A 83 5.27 -8.09 3.27
N ALA A 84 6.28 -7.24 3.30
CA ALA A 84 7.38 -7.41 4.24
C ALA A 84 7.90 -6.06 4.68
N ASP A 85 8.20 -5.94 5.96
CA ASP A 85 8.86 -4.77 6.52
C ASP A 85 10.37 -4.95 6.44
N LYS A 86 11.08 -3.83 6.31
CA LYS A 86 12.53 -3.86 6.21
C LYS A 86 13.09 -2.51 6.65
N ASN A 87 13.81 -2.50 7.77
CA ASN A 87 14.57 -1.32 8.20
C ASN A 87 13.87 0.03 8.06
N GLY A 88 12.75 0.18 8.72
CA GLY A 88 12.06 1.46 8.71
C GLY A 88 11.20 1.68 7.48
N GLY A 89 10.93 0.63 6.75
CA GLY A 89 10.05 0.68 5.59
C GLY A 89 9.64 -0.71 5.20
N GLY A 90 9.33 -0.90 3.92
CA GLY A 90 8.94 -2.22 3.45
C GLY A 90 8.40 -2.17 2.04
N PHE A 91 7.78 -3.28 1.65
CA PHE A 91 7.20 -3.36 0.32
C PHE A 91 5.93 -4.20 0.33
N VAL A 92 5.13 -3.99 -0.69
CA VAL A 92 3.90 -4.73 -0.92
C VAL A 92 3.88 -5.16 -2.38
N VAL A 93 3.55 -6.41 -2.62
CA VAL A 93 3.22 -6.89 -3.95
C VAL A 93 1.75 -7.27 -3.93
N GLY A 94 1.00 -6.75 -4.86
CA GLY A 94 -0.43 -7.03 -4.90
C GLY A 94 -0.95 -7.18 -6.31
N LYS A 95 -2.22 -7.47 -6.40
CA LYS A 95 -2.93 -7.59 -7.66
C LYS A 95 -4.12 -6.64 -7.63
N LEU A 96 -4.20 -5.80 -8.63
CA LEU A 96 -5.29 -4.86 -8.79
C LEU A 96 -6.25 -5.44 -9.82
N GLN A 97 -7.46 -5.76 -9.38
CA GLN A 97 -8.48 -6.21 -10.29
C GLN A 97 -9.22 -4.99 -10.84
N THR A 98 -9.39 -4.95 -12.14
CA THR A 98 -10.18 -3.91 -12.79
C THR A 98 -11.22 -4.58 -13.68
N ALA A 99 -12.12 -3.78 -14.22
CA ALA A 99 -13.15 -4.31 -15.10
C ALA A 99 -12.55 -4.97 -16.34
N SER A 100 -11.40 -4.50 -16.80
CA SER A 100 -10.81 -4.99 -18.05
C SER A 100 -9.78 -6.08 -17.82
N ARG A 101 -8.97 -5.99 -16.75
CA ARG A 101 -7.91 -6.97 -16.53
C ARG A 101 -7.34 -6.81 -15.14
N GLU A 102 -6.42 -7.72 -14.81
CA GLU A 102 -5.70 -7.69 -13.55
C GLU A 102 -4.32 -7.12 -13.79
N TYR A 103 -3.88 -6.24 -12.89
CA TYR A 103 -2.55 -5.65 -12.94
C TYR A 103 -1.74 -6.07 -11.74
N ARG A 104 -0.46 -6.22 -11.93
CA ARG A 104 0.47 -6.44 -10.83
C ARG A 104 0.87 -5.08 -10.27
N VAL A 105 0.91 -4.97 -8.95
CA VAL A 105 1.26 -3.72 -8.27
C VAL A 105 2.41 -3.98 -7.32
N ASN A 106 3.44 -3.13 -7.43
CA ASN A 106 4.57 -3.16 -6.51
C ASN A 106 4.65 -1.80 -5.84
N ILE A 107 4.69 -1.80 -4.53
CA ILE A 107 4.76 -0.58 -3.73
C ILE A 107 5.91 -0.72 -2.75
N THR A 108 6.74 0.33 -2.63
CA THR A 108 7.67 0.43 -1.53
C THR A 108 7.27 1.60 -0.66
N TYR A 109 7.48 1.48 0.63
CA TYR A 109 7.09 2.52 1.58
C TYR A 109 8.14 2.70 2.66
N VAL A 110 8.13 3.89 3.27
CA VAL A 110 8.88 4.16 4.48
C VAL A 110 7.89 4.34 5.62
N LEU A 111 8.35 4.09 6.83
CA LEU A 111 7.54 4.30 8.02
C LEU A 111 7.94 5.63 8.65
N LYS A 112 6.95 6.50 8.81
CA LYS A 112 7.11 7.79 9.47
C LYS A 112 6.02 7.90 10.53
N ASP A 113 6.44 7.98 11.79
CA ASP A 113 5.49 8.08 12.91
C ASP A 113 4.43 6.96 12.86
N GLY A 114 4.89 5.76 12.54
CA GLY A 114 4.03 4.59 12.48
C GLY A 114 3.16 4.50 11.23
N ARG A 115 3.31 5.42 10.29
CA ARG A 115 2.53 5.42 9.06
C ARG A 115 3.38 4.97 7.88
N ALA A 116 2.78 4.17 7.03
CA ALA A 116 3.44 3.75 5.79
C ALA A 116 3.20 4.83 4.72
N LEU A 117 4.27 5.40 4.20
CA LEU A 117 4.22 6.41 3.16
C LEU A 117 4.92 5.87 1.93
N MET A 118 4.21 5.83 0.81
CA MET A 118 4.72 5.25 -0.42
C MET A 118 5.87 6.06 -0.99
N GLN A 119 6.94 5.37 -1.36
CA GLN A 119 8.07 5.93 -2.11
C GLN A 119 8.01 5.54 -3.56
N THR A 120 7.47 4.37 -3.87
CA THR A 120 7.28 3.94 -5.26
C THR A 120 5.94 3.23 -5.36
N ILE A 121 5.31 3.39 -6.51
CA ILE A 121 4.16 2.58 -6.88
C ILE A 121 4.26 2.28 -8.36
N ARG A 122 4.24 1.00 -8.69
CA ARG A 122 4.33 0.54 -10.08
C ARG A 122 3.15 -0.38 -10.37
N ILE A 123 2.38 -0.01 -11.37
CA ILE A 123 1.24 -0.81 -11.84
C ILE A 123 1.59 -1.30 -13.25
N GLU A 124 1.61 -2.62 -13.43
CA GLU A 124 1.98 -3.20 -14.73
C GLU A 124 1.19 -4.46 -15.08
#